data_ef2b11f21213939dbf2737523380f5d8
#
_entry.id   ef2b11f21213939dbf2737523380f5d8
#
_cell.length_a   1.000
_cell.length_b   1.000
_cell.length_c   1.000
_cell.angle_alpha   90.00
_cell.angle_beta   90.00
_cell.angle_gamma   90.00
#
_symmetry.space_group_name_H-M   'P 1'
#
loop_
_entity.id
_entity.type
_entity.pdbx_description
1 polymer ?
#
loop_
_entity_poly.entity_id
_entity_poly.type
_entity_poly.pdbx_seq_one_letter_code
_entity_poly.pdbx_strand_id
1 'polypeptide(L)'
;MALAVASALTTAWWLNHAEARGQAYAATPAPVHAPAHGTPAQVLKAADGHYWSDALVDAGSGQRAVRVMVDTGASVVVLTPADASRLGLRLKAGDFSRTVITASGPVRAAPVALRTVAVAGTRVEQVEALVVEQGLPHSLLGMSYLGRLSSFSATPAGLTLRP
;
A
#
# COMPACT_ATOMS: atom_id res chain seq x y z
N MET A 1 -1.49 -44.78 32.55
CA MET A 1 -2.36 -43.58 32.57
C MET A 1 -1.58 -42.26 32.49
N ALA A 2 -0.53 -42.13 31.73
CA ALA A 2 0.29 -40.91 31.64
C ALA A 2 0.21 -40.19 30.28
N LEU A 3 -0.53 -40.69 29.32
CA LEU A 3 -0.62 -40.13 27.94
C LEU A 3 -1.82 -39.18 27.73
N ALA A 4 -2.80 -39.12 28.63
CA ALA A 4 -4.00 -38.30 28.47
C ALA A 4 -3.84 -36.86 28.98
N VAL A 5 -2.86 -36.58 29.85
CA VAL A 5 -2.67 -35.27 30.48
C VAL A 5 -1.88 -34.30 29.58
N ALA A 6 -0.99 -34.81 28.72
CA ALA A 6 -0.19 -33.98 27.83
C ALA A 6 -1.00 -33.34 26.66
N SER A 7 -2.08 -34.01 26.24
CA SER A 7 -2.92 -33.50 25.14
C SER A 7 -3.82 -32.33 25.54
N ALA A 8 -4.26 -32.27 26.80
CA ALA A 8 -5.14 -31.20 27.29
C ALA A 8 -4.40 -29.86 27.48
N LEU A 9 -3.13 -29.89 27.84
CA LEU A 9 -2.34 -28.68 28.07
C LEU A 9 -1.92 -28.01 26.75
N THR A 10 -1.67 -28.76 25.70
CA THR A 10 -1.30 -28.21 24.39
C THR A 10 -2.48 -27.57 23.69
N THR A 11 -3.69 -28.11 23.80
CA THR A 11 -4.90 -27.50 23.24
C THR A 11 -5.31 -26.21 23.98
N ALA A 12 -5.18 -26.17 25.29
CA ALA A 12 -5.46 -24.97 26.07
C ALA A 12 -4.47 -23.84 25.78
N TRP A 13 -3.20 -24.17 25.56
CA TRP A 13 -2.17 -23.17 25.18
C TRP A 13 -2.45 -22.60 23.78
N TRP A 14 -2.88 -23.43 22.84
CA TRP A 14 -3.18 -23.01 21.45
C TRP A 14 -4.43 -22.12 21.38
N LEU A 15 -5.50 -22.47 22.14
CA LEU A 15 -6.72 -21.67 22.24
C LEU A 15 -6.46 -20.28 22.86
N ASN A 16 -5.67 -20.24 23.92
CA ASN A 16 -5.34 -18.96 24.59
C ASN A 16 -4.46 -18.04 23.75
N HIS A 17 -3.65 -18.60 22.82
CA HIS A 17 -2.84 -17.81 21.88
C HIS A 17 -3.61 -17.43 20.59
N ALA A 18 -4.69 -18.13 20.27
CA ALA A 18 -5.55 -17.79 19.14
C ALA A 18 -6.45 -16.58 19.45
N GLU A 19 -6.91 -16.45 20.69
CA GLU A 19 -7.76 -15.31 21.11
C GLU A 19 -6.97 -13.99 21.20
N ALA A 20 -5.66 -14.03 21.44
CA ALA A 20 -4.81 -12.84 21.44
C ALA A 20 -4.59 -12.20 20.06
N ARG A 21 -4.96 -12.89 18.98
CA ARG A 21 -4.85 -12.39 17.59
C ARG A 21 -6.13 -11.75 17.05
N GLY A 22 -7.19 -11.77 17.82
CA GLY A 22 -8.51 -11.28 17.42
C GLY A 22 -8.85 -9.84 17.85
N GLN A 23 -7.93 -9.10 18.44
CA GLN A 23 -8.17 -7.67 18.68
C GLN A 23 -7.91 -6.93 17.37
N ALA A 24 -8.94 -6.82 16.56
CA ALA A 24 -8.99 -5.81 15.50
C ALA A 24 -8.80 -4.44 16.18
N TYR A 25 -7.62 -3.87 16.03
CA TYR A 25 -7.41 -2.46 16.29
C TYR A 25 -8.33 -1.70 15.34
N ALA A 26 -9.46 -1.26 15.84
CA ALA A 26 -10.20 -0.17 15.23
C ALA A 26 -9.28 1.06 15.34
N ALA A 27 -8.39 1.24 14.38
CA ALA A 27 -7.61 2.44 14.25
C ALA A 27 -8.60 3.57 13.98
N THR A 28 -8.86 4.37 15.00
CA THR A 28 -9.48 5.69 14.82
C THR A 28 -8.66 6.40 13.75
N PRO A 29 -9.25 6.88 12.65
CA PRO A 29 -8.49 7.62 11.66
C PRO A 29 -7.92 8.86 12.35
N ALA A 30 -6.60 8.91 12.48
CA ALA A 30 -5.92 10.11 12.93
C ALA A 30 -6.26 11.25 11.95
N PRO A 31 -6.53 12.47 12.44
CA PRO A 31 -6.81 13.61 11.56
C PRO A 31 -5.62 13.78 10.60
N VAL A 32 -5.91 13.71 9.31
CA VAL A 32 -4.93 13.99 8.26
C VAL A 32 -4.63 15.49 8.33
N HIS A 33 -3.58 15.87 9.04
CA HIS A 33 -3.05 17.24 8.99
C HIS A 33 -2.43 17.43 7.61
N ALA A 34 -3.06 18.28 6.79
CA ALA A 34 -2.42 18.79 5.58
C ALA A 34 -1.18 19.59 6.00
N PRO A 35 0.04 19.24 5.58
CA PRO A 35 1.22 20.02 5.92
C PRO A 35 1.13 21.38 5.25
N ALA A 36 1.46 22.41 6.01
CA ALA A 36 1.64 23.77 5.50
C ALA A 36 2.71 23.77 4.40
N HIS A 37 2.48 24.57 3.34
CA HIS A 37 3.39 24.73 2.23
C HIS A 37 4.83 24.98 2.73
N GLY A 38 5.77 24.11 2.37
CA GLY A 38 7.21 24.28 2.61
C GLY A 38 7.89 23.27 3.57
N THR A 39 7.15 22.48 4.33
CA THR A 39 7.76 21.43 5.17
C THR A 39 7.93 20.14 4.37
N PRO A 40 9.13 19.53 4.34
CA PRO A 40 9.33 18.24 3.70
C PRO A 40 8.38 17.20 4.29
N ALA A 41 7.65 16.50 3.43
CA ALA A 41 6.77 15.44 3.84
C ALA A 41 7.59 14.22 4.30
N GLN A 42 7.27 13.66 5.45
CA GLN A 42 8.01 12.54 6.01
C GLN A 42 7.12 11.31 6.18
N VAL A 43 7.61 10.17 5.71
CA VAL A 43 7.01 8.84 5.90
C VAL A 43 7.90 8.05 6.84
N LEU A 44 7.36 7.62 7.97
CA LEU A 44 8.13 6.87 8.97
C LEU A 44 8.42 5.45 8.48
N LYS A 45 9.59 4.92 8.87
CA LYS A 45 9.94 3.53 8.65
C LYS A 45 9.14 2.64 9.58
N ALA A 46 8.50 1.61 9.06
CA ALA A 46 7.76 0.64 9.86
C ALA A 46 8.69 -0.45 10.43
N ALA A 47 8.17 -1.23 11.37
CA ALA A 47 8.93 -2.29 12.05
C ALA A 47 9.38 -3.42 11.10
N ASP A 48 8.67 -3.60 9.97
CA ASP A 48 9.02 -4.54 8.91
C ASP A 48 10.15 -4.06 8.00
N GLY A 49 10.68 -2.86 8.26
CA GLY A 49 11.75 -2.25 7.49
C GLY A 49 11.32 -1.49 6.24
N HIS A 50 10.03 -1.47 5.91
CA HIS A 50 9.48 -0.75 4.77
C HIS A 50 8.95 0.63 5.15
N TYR A 51 8.72 1.46 4.13
CA TYR A 51 8.07 2.76 4.27
C TYR A 51 6.63 2.65 3.79
N TRP A 52 5.69 2.85 4.71
CA TRP A 52 4.26 2.77 4.44
C TRP A 52 3.60 4.12 4.60
N SER A 53 2.69 4.43 3.70
CA SER A 53 1.91 5.67 3.79
C SER A 53 0.47 5.44 3.32
N ASP A 54 -0.42 6.30 3.80
CA ASP A 54 -1.76 6.42 3.23
C ASP A 54 -1.71 7.50 2.15
N ALA A 55 -1.74 7.07 0.88
CA ALA A 55 -1.81 7.94 -0.27
C ALA A 55 -3.26 8.37 -0.51
N LEU A 56 -3.49 9.67 -0.70
CA LEU A 56 -4.78 10.16 -1.21
C LEU A 56 -4.75 10.06 -2.74
N VAL A 57 -5.57 9.18 -3.29
CA VAL A 57 -5.61 8.86 -4.72
C VAL A 57 -6.96 9.28 -5.30
N ASP A 58 -6.94 10.00 -6.42
CA ASP A 58 -8.11 10.28 -7.25
C ASP A 58 -7.95 9.58 -8.61
N ALA A 59 -8.85 8.65 -8.89
CA ALA A 59 -8.97 7.96 -10.17
C ALA A 59 -10.15 8.46 -11.01
N GLY A 60 -10.76 9.59 -10.63
CA GLY A 60 -11.89 10.20 -11.34
C GLY A 60 -13.23 10.17 -10.59
N SER A 61 -13.32 9.43 -9.49
CA SER A 61 -14.51 9.34 -8.63
C SER A 61 -14.36 10.06 -7.28
N GLY A 62 -13.36 10.95 -7.18
CA GLY A 62 -12.97 11.64 -5.96
C GLY A 62 -11.81 10.97 -5.22
N GLN A 63 -11.24 11.71 -4.28
CA GLN A 63 -10.07 11.25 -3.51
C GLN A 63 -10.45 10.17 -2.50
N ARG A 64 -9.64 9.13 -2.42
CA ARG A 64 -9.73 8.07 -1.40
C ARG A 64 -8.35 7.69 -0.89
N ALA A 65 -8.29 7.31 0.37
CA ALA A 65 -7.05 6.81 0.97
C ALA A 65 -6.77 5.37 0.51
N VAL A 66 -5.54 5.15 0.09
CA VAL A 66 -4.99 3.83 -0.26
C VAL A 66 -3.71 3.62 0.51
N ARG A 67 -3.63 2.54 1.26
CA ARG A 67 -2.38 2.15 1.94
C ARG A 67 -1.39 1.65 0.91
N VAL A 68 -0.24 2.30 0.81
CA VAL A 68 0.81 1.97 -0.17
C VAL A 68 2.14 1.71 0.53
N MET A 69 2.89 0.77 -0.02
CA MET A 69 4.30 0.57 0.30
C MET A 69 5.16 1.34 -0.71
N VAL A 70 6.13 2.10 -0.24
CA VAL A 70 7.08 2.79 -1.12
C VAL A 70 8.03 1.76 -1.71
N ASP A 71 8.05 1.67 -3.05
CA ASP A 71 8.84 0.69 -3.78
C ASP A 71 9.55 1.33 -4.98
N THR A 72 10.84 1.59 -4.84
CA THR A 72 11.69 2.12 -5.93
C THR A 72 11.99 1.09 -7.02
N GLY A 73 11.73 -0.19 -6.78
CA GLY A 73 11.82 -1.27 -7.77
C GLY A 73 10.62 -1.34 -8.70
N ALA A 74 9.49 -0.73 -8.33
CA ALA A 74 8.32 -0.63 -9.18
C ALA A 74 8.42 0.58 -10.13
N SER A 75 8.38 0.36 -11.44
CA SER A 75 8.46 1.44 -12.44
C SER A 75 7.27 2.39 -12.39
N VAL A 76 6.11 1.91 -11.99
CA VAL A 76 4.87 2.70 -11.86
C VAL A 76 4.17 2.40 -10.55
N VAL A 77 3.19 3.23 -10.20
CA VAL A 77 2.27 2.91 -9.10
C VAL A 77 1.52 1.63 -9.47
N VAL A 78 1.44 0.68 -8.52
CA VAL A 78 0.73 -0.58 -8.74
C VAL A 78 -0.37 -0.73 -7.69
N LEU A 79 -1.58 -0.93 -8.16
CA LEU A 79 -2.76 -1.09 -7.30
C LEU A 79 -3.18 -2.56 -7.23
N THR A 80 -3.64 -2.96 -6.04
CA THR A 80 -4.37 -4.22 -5.89
C THR A 80 -5.77 -4.11 -6.53
N PRO A 81 -6.41 -5.23 -6.91
CA PRO A 81 -7.79 -5.20 -7.41
C PRO A 81 -8.78 -4.59 -6.39
N ALA A 82 -8.56 -4.84 -5.11
CA ALA A 82 -9.40 -4.31 -4.04
C ALA A 82 -9.30 -2.78 -3.95
N ASP A 83 -8.10 -2.23 -4.01
CA ASP A 83 -7.88 -0.78 -3.99
C ASP A 83 -8.41 -0.11 -5.26
N ALA A 84 -8.21 -0.72 -6.42
CA ALA A 84 -8.76 -0.26 -7.70
C ALA A 84 -10.30 -0.17 -7.64
N SER A 85 -10.94 -1.20 -7.09
CA SER A 85 -12.40 -1.20 -6.90
C SER A 85 -12.86 -0.08 -5.95
N ARG A 86 -12.16 0.12 -4.83
CA ARG A 86 -12.44 1.20 -3.88
C ARG A 86 -12.27 2.59 -4.51
N LEU A 87 -11.34 2.73 -5.45
CA LEU A 87 -11.13 3.96 -6.22
C LEU A 87 -12.19 4.16 -7.32
N GLY A 88 -13.13 3.21 -7.49
CA GLY A 88 -14.18 3.26 -8.51
C GLY A 88 -13.72 2.82 -9.89
N LEU A 89 -12.54 2.24 -10.03
CA LEU A 89 -12.07 1.67 -11.28
C LEU A 89 -12.82 0.35 -11.56
N ARG A 90 -13.63 0.35 -12.62
CA ARG A 90 -14.43 -0.81 -13.03
C ARG A 90 -13.74 -1.54 -14.18
N LEU A 91 -12.77 -2.38 -13.84
CA LEU A 91 -11.99 -3.12 -14.81
C LEU A 91 -12.68 -4.43 -15.20
N LYS A 92 -12.61 -4.76 -16.49
CA LYS A 92 -13.08 -6.02 -17.09
C LYS A 92 -11.86 -6.89 -17.44
N ALA A 93 -12.07 -8.16 -17.68
CA ALA A 93 -10.99 -9.09 -18.04
C ALA A 93 -10.18 -8.63 -19.26
N GLY A 94 -10.80 -7.95 -20.22
CA GLY A 94 -10.13 -7.40 -21.42
C GLY A 94 -9.20 -6.21 -21.13
N ASP A 95 -9.37 -5.51 -20.00
CA ASP A 95 -8.56 -4.35 -19.67
C ASP A 95 -7.15 -4.77 -19.19
N PHE A 96 -6.99 -6.00 -18.72
CA PHE A 96 -5.70 -6.57 -18.31
C PHE A 96 -4.87 -6.98 -19.53
N SER A 97 -4.47 -5.98 -20.32
CA SER A 97 -3.84 -6.12 -21.62
C SER A 97 -2.32 -6.22 -21.57
N ARG A 98 -1.69 -5.96 -20.40
CA ARG A 98 -0.24 -6.05 -20.24
C ARG A 98 0.13 -7.26 -19.37
N THR A 99 1.34 -7.80 -19.62
CA THR A 99 2.01 -8.74 -18.72
C THR A 99 3.18 -8.02 -18.08
N VAL A 100 3.25 -8.07 -16.75
CA VAL A 100 4.35 -7.51 -15.95
C VAL A 100 5.04 -8.62 -15.18
N ILE A 101 6.34 -8.48 -14.98
CA ILE A 101 7.12 -9.42 -14.18
C ILE A 101 7.15 -8.89 -12.74
N THR A 102 6.71 -9.72 -11.82
CA THR A 102 6.77 -9.46 -10.37
C THR A 102 7.72 -10.45 -9.70
N ALA A 103 8.02 -10.24 -8.44
CA ALA A 103 8.82 -11.20 -7.65
C ALA A 103 8.19 -12.61 -7.60
N SER A 104 6.88 -12.69 -7.76
CA SER A 104 6.12 -13.97 -7.80
C SER A 104 5.94 -14.53 -9.22
N GLY A 105 6.53 -13.89 -10.24
CA GLY A 105 6.43 -14.28 -11.63
C GLY A 105 5.58 -13.34 -12.48
N PRO A 106 5.26 -13.73 -13.73
CA PRO A 106 4.46 -12.92 -14.64
C PRO A 106 3.01 -12.82 -14.17
N VAL A 107 2.43 -11.63 -14.24
CA VAL A 107 1.04 -11.36 -13.89
C VAL A 107 0.43 -10.42 -14.93
N ARG A 108 -0.87 -10.59 -15.21
CA ARG A 108 -1.60 -9.68 -16.08
C ARG A 108 -1.92 -8.38 -15.32
N ALA A 109 -1.86 -7.27 -16.05
CA ALA A 109 -2.10 -5.94 -15.49
C ALA A 109 -2.91 -5.07 -16.46
N ALA A 110 -3.77 -4.23 -15.90
CA ALA A 110 -4.53 -3.22 -16.61
C ALA A 110 -3.85 -1.85 -16.42
N PRO A 111 -3.46 -1.15 -17.50
CA PRO A 111 -2.97 0.22 -17.40
C PRO A 111 -4.12 1.18 -17.04
N VAL A 112 -3.86 2.06 -16.07
CA VAL A 112 -4.79 3.09 -15.65
C VAL A 112 -4.05 4.42 -15.44
N ALA A 113 -4.77 5.54 -15.54
CA ALA A 113 -4.26 6.86 -15.21
C ALA A 113 -4.95 7.36 -13.95
N LEU A 114 -4.16 7.75 -12.96
CA LEU A 114 -4.66 8.39 -11.74
C LEU A 114 -4.58 9.90 -11.92
N ARG A 115 -5.68 10.60 -11.66
CA ARG A 115 -5.71 12.06 -11.76
C ARG A 115 -4.71 12.70 -10.82
N THR A 116 -4.69 12.22 -9.57
CA THR A 116 -3.75 12.70 -8.57
C THR A 116 -3.38 11.60 -7.60
N VAL A 117 -2.15 11.66 -7.13
CA VAL A 117 -1.66 10.89 -5.98
C VAL A 117 -0.97 11.86 -5.03
N ALA A 118 -1.37 11.88 -3.77
CA ALA A 118 -0.75 12.72 -2.75
C ALA A 118 -0.31 11.85 -1.56
N VAL A 119 0.95 11.98 -1.18
CA VAL A 119 1.55 11.26 -0.05
C VAL A 119 2.17 12.27 0.90
N ALA A 120 1.77 12.23 2.17
CA ALA A 120 2.23 13.16 3.20
C ALA A 120 2.17 14.64 2.75
N GLY A 121 1.17 15.02 1.96
CA GLY A 121 0.98 16.38 1.43
C GLY A 121 1.69 16.67 0.11
N THR A 122 2.62 15.85 -0.34
CA THR A 122 3.26 15.99 -1.65
C THR A 122 2.35 15.40 -2.74
N ARG A 123 1.90 16.23 -3.67
CA ARG A 123 0.92 15.88 -4.71
C ARG A 123 1.57 15.80 -6.08
N VAL A 124 1.24 14.75 -6.83
CA VAL A 124 1.61 14.56 -8.24
C VAL A 124 0.34 14.32 -9.04
N GLU A 125 0.23 14.98 -10.19
CA GLU A 125 -0.93 14.85 -11.10
C GLU A 125 -0.61 13.92 -12.26
N GLN A 126 -1.66 13.33 -12.88
CA GLN A 126 -1.54 12.46 -14.05
C GLN A 126 -0.50 11.35 -13.85
N VAL A 127 -0.69 10.54 -12.80
CA VAL A 127 0.22 9.45 -12.45
C VAL A 127 -0.16 8.18 -13.19
N GLU A 128 0.77 7.63 -13.96
CA GLU A 128 0.60 6.32 -14.58
C GLU A 128 0.60 5.21 -13.52
N ALA A 129 -0.35 4.28 -13.64
CA ALA A 129 -0.46 3.16 -12.73
C ALA A 129 -0.89 1.89 -13.46
N LEU A 130 -0.68 0.77 -12.79
CA LEU A 130 -1.17 -0.53 -13.20
C LEU A 130 -2.05 -1.11 -12.11
N VAL A 131 -3.11 -1.80 -12.48
CA VAL A 131 -3.86 -2.68 -11.60
C VAL A 131 -3.49 -4.10 -11.96
N VAL A 132 -2.88 -4.85 -11.03
CA VAL A 132 -2.58 -6.26 -11.26
C VAL A 132 -3.81 -7.12 -11.04
N GLU A 133 -3.92 -8.21 -11.80
CA GLU A 133 -5.07 -9.11 -11.68
C GLU A 133 -5.05 -9.89 -10.36
N GLN A 134 -3.84 -10.24 -9.88
CA GLN A 134 -3.64 -11.00 -8.64
C GLN A 134 -2.18 -10.94 -8.16
N GLY A 135 -1.90 -11.58 -7.01
CA GLY A 135 -0.53 -11.83 -6.55
C GLY A 135 0.17 -10.65 -5.87
N LEU A 136 -0.53 -9.53 -5.67
CA LEU A 136 0.00 -8.38 -4.96
C LEU A 136 -0.70 -8.22 -3.61
N PRO A 137 0.00 -8.37 -2.49
CA PRO A 137 -0.61 -8.23 -1.16
C PRO A 137 -0.96 -6.79 -0.80
N HIS A 138 -0.24 -5.81 -1.35
CA HIS A 138 -0.41 -4.38 -1.06
C HIS A 138 -0.15 -3.55 -2.29
N SER A 139 -0.80 -2.40 -2.41
CA SER A 139 -0.50 -1.42 -3.45
C SER A 139 0.88 -0.80 -3.25
N LEU A 140 1.56 -0.49 -4.36
CA LEU A 140 2.93 0.02 -4.39
C LEU A 140 2.97 1.46 -4.89
N LEU A 141 3.77 2.30 -4.24
CA LEU A 141 4.09 3.65 -4.69
C LEU A 141 5.41 3.61 -5.47
N GLY A 142 5.30 3.48 -6.79
CA GLY A 142 6.45 3.30 -7.68
C GLY A 142 6.99 4.60 -8.28
N MET A 143 7.91 4.45 -9.23
CA MET A 143 8.69 5.54 -9.83
C MET A 143 7.86 6.51 -10.69
N SER A 144 6.68 6.13 -11.19
CA SER A 144 5.77 7.08 -11.86
C SER A 144 5.28 8.20 -10.95
N TYR A 145 5.36 8.01 -9.62
CA TYR A 145 5.16 9.06 -8.62
C TYR A 145 6.50 9.57 -8.08
N LEU A 146 7.37 8.69 -7.56
CA LEU A 146 8.62 9.05 -6.88
C LEU A 146 9.57 9.81 -7.81
N GLY A 147 9.69 9.39 -9.06
CA GLY A 147 10.57 10.00 -10.06
C GLY A 147 10.12 11.38 -10.55
N ARG A 148 8.93 11.84 -10.15
CA ARG A 148 8.41 13.18 -10.46
C ARG A 148 8.62 14.18 -9.33
N LEU A 149 9.15 13.73 -8.21
CA LEU A 149 9.54 14.59 -7.11
C LEU A 149 10.90 15.24 -7.39
N SER A 150 11.13 16.43 -6.85
CA SER A 150 12.46 17.07 -6.93
C SER A 150 13.53 16.24 -6.22
N SER A 151 13.15 15.59 -5.13
CA SER A 151 13.96 14.56 -4.48
C SER A 151 13.14 13.70 -3.53
N PHE A 152 13.61 12.47 -3.29
CA PHE A 152 13.22 11.67 -2.14
C PHE A 152 14.49 11.09 -1.49
N SER A 153 14.51 11.01 -0.18
CA SER A 153 15.68 10.57 0.58
C SER A 153 15.25 9.66 1.73
N ALA A 154 15.81 8.46 1.76
CA ALA A 154 15.59 7.49 2.81
C ALA A 154 16.70 7.59 3.87
N THR A 155 16.30 7.64 5.14
CA THR A 155 17.17 7.62 6.31
C THR A 155 16.68 6.57 7.30
N PRO A 156 17.48 6.18 8.32
CA PRO A 156 16.97 5.30 9.37
C PRO A 156 15.71 5.81 10.08
N ALA A 157 15.52 7.13 10.15
CA ALA A 157 14.37 7.77 10.80
C ALA A 157 13.12 7.82 9.93
N GLY A 158 13.26 7.81 8.59
CA GLY A 158 12.13 7.92 7.67
C GLY A 158 12.51 8.26 6.25
N LEU A 159 11.50 8.36 5.41
CA LEU A 159 11.60 8.77 4.02
C LEU A 159 11.08 10.21 3.91
N THR A 160 11.89 11.11 3.39
CA THR A 160 11.53 12.50 3.10
C THR A 160 11.18 12.63 1.62
N LEU A 161 10.03 13.23 1.32
CA LEU A 161 9.55 13.53 -0.03
C LEU A 161 9.58 15.05 -0.24
N ARG A 162 10.12 15.51 -1.36
CA ARG A 162 10.15 16.92 -1.75
C ARG A 162 9.45 17.08 -3.11
N PRO A 163 8.45 17.97 -3.22
CA PRO A 163 7.76 18.25 -4.48
C PRO A 163 8.68 18.84 -5.54
#